data_8e8e06d036ef8f575a96c96ec28d987a
#
_entry.id   8e8e06d036ef8f575a96c96ec28d987a
#
_cell.length_a   1.000
_cell.length_b   1.000
_cell.length_c   1.000
_cell.angle_alpha   90.00
_cell.angle_beta   90.00
_cell.angle_gamma   90.00
#
_symmetry.space_group_name_H-M   'P 1'
#
loop_
_entity.id
_entity.type
_entity.pdbx_description
1 polymer ?
#
loop_
_entity_poly.entity_id
_entity_poly.type
_entity_poly.pdbx_seq_one_letter_code
_entity_poly.pdbx_strand_id
1 'polypeptide(L)'
;MNLNQLQYFKILAQEEHYTRAAQMLSITQPSLSHAIAQLEEELGTRLFEKKGRNIVLTRYGKLFLPYVEESLKVLEEGVQRTRELNGSKEGIIHLAYIYTMGSNFTPKMVRNFLDAYPDYHIDFHFTVGTTGDILAGLKEDKYDIVFSSYQEGEPDIEFRKIENQKLVVAVPKDHPLAIHGSVDLRDTIAYPQIYFEKGSGLRPVIDQMFEEINQFPKVAFEMEEDSSMAGLVAQGFGIAVMPDIPILKSLNLKTLEISHPVYERSVYLATLKKHYLSPV
;
A
#
# COMPACT_ATOMS: atom_id res chain seq x y z
N MET A 1 -16.97 8.21 32.11
CA MET A 1 -16.20 8.02 30.84
C MET A 1 -16.85 8.84 29.75
N ASN A 2 -16.04 9.62 28.98
CA ASN A 2 -16.54 10.42 27.87
C ASN A 2 -15.58 10.33 26.68
N LEU A 3 -16.02 10.80 25.51
CA LEU A 3 -15.29 10.66 24.25
C LEU A 3 -13.90 11.34 24.30
N ASN A 4 -13.80 12.51 24.93
CA ASN A 4 -12.53 13.20 25.07
C ASN A 4 -11.52 12.39 25.91
N GLN A 5 -11.99 11.76 26.98
CA GLN A 5 -11.12 10.89 27.78
C GLN A 5 -10.59 9.70 26.98
N LEU A 6 -11.41 9.10 26.10
CA LEU A 6 -10.99 8.00 25.23
C LEU A 6 -9.98 8.48 24.19
N GLN A 7 -10.21 9.64 23.56
CA GLN A 7 -9.23 10.26 22.64
C GLN A 7 -7.90 10.58 23.35
N TYR A 8 -7.98 11.15 24.55
CA TYR A 8 -6.77 11.48 25.35
C TYR A 8 -6.01 10.23 25.73
N PHE A 9 -6.71 9.16 26.10
CA PHE A 9 -6.10 7.87 26.39
C PHE A 9 -5.38 7.29 25.18
N LYS A 10 -6.01 7.28 23.98
CA LYS A 10 -5.42 6.81 22.72
C LYS A 10 -4.14 7.59 22.37
N ILE A 11 -4.20 8.92 22.37
CA ILE A 11 -3.03 9.75 22.03
C ILE A 11 -1.92 9.59 23.07
N LEU A 12 -2.25 9.51 24.36
CA LEU A 12 -1.26 9.31 25.40
C LEU A 12 -0.60 7.92 25.31
N ALA A 13 -1.35 6.90 24.88
CA ALA A 13 -0.82 5.55 24.64
C ALA A 13 0.18 5.52 23.49
N GLN A 14 -0.02 6.32 22.45
CA GLN A 14 0.89 6.44 21.31
C GLN A 14 2.15 7.23 21.64
N GLU A 15 2.00 8.33 22.39
CA GLU A 15 3.10 9.24 22.70
C GLU A 15 3.97 8.79 23.88
N GLU A 16 3.42 8.01 24.80
CA GLU A 16 4.06 7.57 26.05
C GLU A 16 4.68 8.73 26.87
N HIS A 17 4.18 9.96 26.63
CA HIS A 17 4.70 11.18 27.25
C HIS A 17 3.63 12.25 27.40
N TYR A 18 3.25 12.59 28.65
CA TYR A 18 2.16 13.52 28.95
C TYR A 18 2.28 14.89 28.26
N THR A 19 3.47 15.50 28.28
CA THR A 19 3.65 16.85 27.71
C THR A 19 3.46 16.84 26.18
N ARG A 20 4.01 15.83 25.48
CA ARG A 20 3.83 15.71 24.02
C ARG A 20 2.39 15.43 23.64
N ALA A 21 1.75 14.48 24.34
CA ALA A 21 0.34 14.18 24.12
C ALA A 21 -0.56 15.41 24.35
N ALA A 22 -0.32 16.17 25.43
CA ALA A 22 -1.05 17.40 25.70
C ALA A 22 -0.88 18.47 24.61
N GLN A 23 0.35 18.61 24.08
CA GLN A 23 0.62 19.52 22.94
C GLN A 23 -0.14 19.10 21.68
N MET A 24 -0.13 17.79 21.34
CA MET A 24 -0.88 17.26 20.19
C MET A 24 -2.40 17.50 20.35
N LEU A 25 -2.90 17.36 21.56
CA LEU A 25 -4.30 17.60 21.87
C LEU A 25 -4.68 19.09 22.05
N SER A 26 -3.71 20.01 21.97
CA SER A 26 -3.90 21.44 22.21
C SER A 26 -4.51 21.76 23.60
N ILE A 27 -4.12 20.99 24.63
CA ILE A 27 -4.56 21.16 26.02
C ILE A 27 -3.35 21.28 26.98
N THR A 28 -3.62 21.62 28.21
CA THR A 28 -2.57 21.65 29.24
C THR A 28 -2.28 20.23 29.79
N GLN A 29 -1.01 19.97 30.15
CA GLN A 29 -0.64 18.69 30.73
C GLN A 29 -1.42 18.34 32.01
N PRO A 30 -1.71 19.30 32.95
CA PRO A 30 -2.57 18.99 34.09
C PRO A 30 -3.99 18.58 33.69
N SER A 31 -4.57 19.19 32.66
CA SER A 31 -5.90 18.79 32.15
C SER A 31 -5.90 17.37 31.62
N LEU A 32 -4.86 17.01 30.82
CA LEU A 32 -4.70 15.64 30.34
C LEU A 32 -4.56 14.64 31.50
N SER A 33 -3.69 14.96 32.48
CA SER A 33 -3.44 14.09 33.63
C SER A 33 -4.71 13.87 34.46
N HIS A 34 -5.50 14.93 34.66
CA HIS A 34 -6.76 14.85 35.39
C HIS A 34 -7.80 13.98 34.65
N ALA A 35 -7.93 14.16 33.32
CA ALA A 35 -8.86 13.38 32.51
C ALA A 35 -8.52 11.88 32.52
N ILE A 36 -7.23 11.53 32.44
CA ILE A 36 -6.78 10.14 32.53
C ILE A 36 -7.03 9.57 33.93
N ALA A 37 -6.72 10.35 34.99
CA ALA A 37 -6.99 9.90 36.36
C ALA A 37 -8.48 9.60 36.59
N GLN A 38 -9.38 10.43 36.08
CA GLN A 38 -10.83 10.19 36.15
C GLN A 38 -11.25 8.92 35.39
N LEU A 39 -10.66 8.68 34.20
CA LEU A 39 -10.92 7.46 33.43
C LEU A 39 -10.45 6.21 34.18
N GLU A 40 -9.26 6.27 34.79
CA GLU A 40 -8.71 5.19 35.61
C GLU A 40 -9.55 4.92 36.87
N GLU A 41 -10.04 5.97 37.52
CA GLU A 41 -10.93 5.89 38.69
C GLU A 41 -12.24 5.20 38.33
N GLU A 42 -12.86 5.58 37.21
CA GLU A 42 -14.11 4.98 36.74
C GLU A 42 -13.96 3.51 36.38
N LEU A 43 -12.82 3.15 35.77
CA LEU A 43 -12.48 1.77 35.42
C LEU A 43 -11.99 0.93 36.61
N GLY A 44 -11.71 1.59 37.74
CA GLY A 44 -11.20 0.94 38.93
C GLY A 44 -9.79 0.37 38.79
N THR A 45 -9.03 0.82 37.77
CA THR A 45 -7.68 0.31 37.51
C THR A 45 -6.79 1.35 36.84
N ARG A 46 -5.46 1.17 36.95
CA ARG A 46 -4.48 2.01 36.26
C ARG A 46 -4.26 1.54 34.84
N LEU A 47 -4.34 2.47 33.88
CA LEU A 47 -4.07 2.22 32.47
C LEU A 47 -2.61 2.52 32.10
N PHE A 48 -1.94 3.41 32.86
CA PHE A 48 -0.53 3.77 32.68
C PHE A 48 0.29 3.54 33.94
N GLU A 49 1.56 3.23 33.73
CA GLU A 49 2.59 3.13 34.78
C GLU A 49 3.84 3.87 34.39
N LYS A 50 4.63 4.31 35.39
CA LYS A 50 5.91 4.98 35.15
C LYS A 50 6.98 3.97 34.77
N LYS A 51 7.73 4.25 33.70
CA LYS A 51 8.94 3.53 33.31
C LYS A 51 10.08 4.51 33.09
N GLY A 52 10.88 4.74 34.12
CA GLY A 52 11.92 5.76 34.08
C GLY A 52 11.32 7.18 34.01
N ARG A 53 11.67 7.93 32.97
CA ARG A 53 11.16 9.28 32.72
C ARG A 53 9.86 9.30 31.89
N ASN A 54 9.50 8.16 31.29
CA ASN A 54 8.33 8.01 30.45
C ASN A 54 7.21 7.27 31.21
N ILE A 55 6.07 7.18 30.55
CA ILE A 55 4.96 6.32 30.95
C ILE A 55 4.75 5.25 29.90
N VAL A 56 4.23 4.10 30.28
CA VAL A 56 3.86 3.01 29.38
C VAL A 56 2.50 2.47 29.78
N LEU A 57 1.83 1.79 28.86
CA LEU A 57 0.58 1.10 29.16
C LEU A 57 0.81 -0.06 30.15
N THR A 58 -0.03 -0.14 31.17
CA THR A 58 -0.18 -1.33 31.99
C THR A 58 -0.79 -2.48 31.17
N ARG A 59 -0.87 -3.68 31.80
CA ARG A 59 -1.62 -4.81 31.21
C ARG A 59 -3.08 -4.43 30.88
N TYR A 60 -3.71 -3.66 31.74
CA TYR A 60 -5.10 -3.21 31.57
C TYR A 60 -5.22 -2.15 30.48
N GLY A 61 -4.25 -1.23 30.38
CA GLY A 61 -4.19 -0.26 29.30
C GLY A 61 -4.05 -0.93 27.94
N LYS A 62 -3.16 -1.94 27.84
CA LYS A 62 -2.98 -2.74 26.60
C LYS A 62 -4.25 -3.53 26.22
N LEU A 63 -4.98 -4.02 27.20
CA LEU A 63 -6.25 -4.70 26.96
C LEU A 63 -7.33 -3.72 26.47
N PHE A 64 -7.38 -2.52 27.05
CA PHE A 64 -8.42 -1.54 26.78
C PHE A 64 -8.22 -0.77 25.47
N LEU A 65 -6.97 -0.54 25.05
CA LEU A 65 -6.63 0.27 23.89
C LEU A 65 -7.34 -0.18 22.59
N PRO A 66 -7.35 -1.46 22.19
CA PRO A 66 -8.03 -1.89 20.97
C PRO A 66 -9.53 -1.56 20.94
N TYR A 67 -10.20 -1.72 22.09
CA TYR A 67 -11.62 -1.38 22.19
C TYR A 67 -11.89 0.12 22.08
N VAL A 68 -10.97 0.96 22.61
CA VAL A 68 -11.06 2.41 22.47
C VAL A 68 -10.84 2.82 21.02
N GLU A 69 -9.84 2.27 20.37
CA GLU A 69 -9.54 2.57 18.96
C GLU A 69 -10.69 2.18 18.05
N GLU A 70 -11.25 0.99 18.21
CA GLU A 70 -12.42 0.52 17.46
C GLU A 70 -13.64 1.40 17.71
N SER A 71 -13.94 1.74 18.97
CA SER A 71 -15.07 2.59 19.32
C SER A 71 -14.98 4.00 18.72
N LEU A 72 -13.78 4.60 18.76
CA LEU A 72 -13.52 5.91 18.16
C LEU A 72 -13.67 5.86 16.65
N LYS A 73 -13.19 4.79 16.01
CA LYS A 73 -13.34 4.54 14.57
C LYS A 73 -14.80 4.47 14.16
N VAL A 74 -15.60 3.65 14.84
CA VAL A 74 -17.04 3.51 14.56
C VAL A 74 -17.79 4.84 14.70
N LEU A 75 -17.42 5.64 15.71
CA LEU A 75 -18.02 6.97 15.89
C LEU A 75 -17.62 7.92 14.77
N GLU A 76 -16.38 7.91 14.34
CA GLU A 76 -15.89 8.71 13.22
C GLU A 76 -16.58 8.34 11.90
N GLU A 77 -16.76 7.05 11.63
CA GLU A 77 -17.57 6.55 10.52
C GLU A 77 -19.03 7.06 10.59
N GLY A 78 -19.64 7.04 11.78
CA GLY A 78 -20.99 7.57 11.99
C GLY A 78 -21.10 9.07 11.70
N VAL A 79 -20.12 9.85 12.17
CA VAL A 79 -20.02 11.29 11.87
C VAL A 79 -19.86 11.52 10.38
N GLN A 80 -18.98 10.75 9.75
CA GLN A 80 -18.72 10.85 8.31
C GLN A 80 -19.98 10.54 7.50
N ARG A 81 -20.68 9.43 7.79
CA ARG A 81 -21.97 9.09 7.15
C ARG A 81 -23.01 10.20 7.29
N THR A 82 -23.08 10.80 8.48
CA THR A 82 -24.02 11.91 8.74
C THR A 82 -23.69 13.14 7.90
N ARG A 83 -22.38 13.45 7.74
CA ARG A 83 -21.93 14.55 6.88
C ARG A 83 -22.24 14.29 5.41
N GLU A 84 -22.06 13.07 4.95
CA GLU A 84 -22.32 12.63 3.58
C GLU A 84 -23.81 12.69 3.22
N LEU A 85 -24.70 12.32 4.14
CA LEU A 85 -26.15 12.54 4.01
C LEU A 85 -26.50 14.03 3.87
N ASN A 86 -25.65 14.93 4.39
CA ASN A 86 -25.78 16.38 4.21
C ASN A 86 -25.15 16.92 2.91
N GLY A 87 -24.70 16.06 1.99
CA GLY A 87 -24.15 16.44 0.69
C GLY A 87 -22.74 17.04 0.75
N SER A 88 -21.94 16.70 1.77
CA SER A 88 -20.54 17.10 1.85
C SER A 88 -19.76 16.54 0.66
N LYS A 89 -19.07 17.43 -0.08
CA LYS A 89 -18.17 17.09 -1.19
C LYS A 89 -16.70 17.08 -0.73
N GLU A 90 -16.48 16.92 0.57
CA GLU A 90 -15.17 16.89 1.21
C GLU A 90 -14.87 15.50 1.75
N GLY A 91 -13.62 15.08 1.70
CA GLY A 91 -13.22 13.80 2.25
C GLY A 91 -11.72 13.52 2.12
N ILE A 92 -11.31 12.43 2.74
CA ILE A 92 -9.96 11.89 2.63
C ILE A 92 -10.06 10.54 1.94
N ILE A 93 -9.16 10.27 1.00
CA ILE A 93 -9.02 8.96 0.36
C ILE A 93 -7.60 8.44 0.60
N HIS A 94 -7.50 7.34 1.33
CA HIS A 94 -6.27 6.59 1.51
C HIS A 94 -6.14 5.57 0.37
N LEU A 95 -5.31 5.91 -0.62
CA LEU A 95 -5.09 5.10 -1.80
C LEU A 95 -3.72 4.41 -1.74
N ALA A 96 -3.70 3.08 -1.72
CA ALA A 96 -2.45 2.34 -1.87
C ALA A 96 -2.32 1.73 -3.27
N TYR A 97 -1.10 1.58 -3.76
CA TYR A 97 -0.85 0.98 -5.06
C TYR A 97 0.51 0.31 -5.16
N ILE A 98 0.62 -0.68 -6.06
CA ILE A 98 1.90 -1.33 -6.35
C ILE A 98 2.83 -0.39 -7.12
N TYR A 99 4.13 -0.57 -6.97
CA TYR A 99 5.20 0.29 -7.54
C TYR A 99 4.95 0.65 -9.00
N THR A 100 4.59 -0.34 -9.83
CA THR A 100 4.38 -0.17 -11.28
C THR A 100 3.27 0.82 -11.66
N MET A 101 2.38 1.15 -10.74
CA MET A 101 1.23 2.04 -10.97
C MET A 101 1.52 3.50 -10.60
N GLY A 102 2.64 3.76 -9.89
CA GLY A 102 2.92 5.07 -9.29
C GLY A 102 3.30 6.16 -10.30
N SER A 103 4.04 5.83 -11.35
CA SER A 103 4.61 6.82 -12.25
C SER A 103 3.65 7.40 -13.29
N ASN A 104 2.56 6.71 -13.60
CA ASN A 104 1.63 7.12 -14.67
C ASN A 104 0.17 6.87 -14.33
N PHE A 105 -0.20 5.61 -14.03
CA PHE A 105 -1.60 5.22 -13.90
C PHE A 105 -2.30 5.94 -12.75
N THR A 106 -1.78 5.83 -11.53
CA THR A 106 -2.41 6.43 -10.33
C THR A 106 -2.52 7.95 -10.45
N PRO A 107 -1.46 8.71 -10.82
CA PRO A 107 -1.59 10.16 -11.02
C PRO A 107 -2.64 10.53 -12.08
N LYS A 108 -2.72 9.78 -13.19
CA LYS A 108 -3.72 10.01 -14.24
C LYS A 108 -5.14 9.74 -13.74
N MET A 109 -5.35 8.66 -12.98
CA MET A 109 -6.66 8.33 -12.42
C MET A 109 -7.14 9.40 -11.44
N VAL A 110 -6.25 9.87 -10.55
CA VAL A 110 -6.56 10.95 -9.61
C VAL A 110 -6.87 12.25 -10.35
N ARG A 111 -6.09 12.60 -11.38
CA ARG A 111 -6.37 13.79 -12.21
C ARG A 111 -7.74 13.68 -12.88
N ASN A 112 -8.03 12.55 -13.53
CA ASN A 112 -9.32 12.32 -14.18
C ASN A 112 -10.50 12.44 -13.19
N PHE A 113 -10.31 11.95 -11.96
CA PHE A 113 -11.31 12.06 -10.91
C PHE A 113 -11.54 13.53 -10.53
N LEU A 114 -10.47 14.28 -10.25
CA LEU A 114 -10.57 15.71 -9.88
C LEU A 114 -11.17 16.57 -11.00
N ASP A 115 -10.85 16.24 -12.25
CA ASP A 115 -11.40 16.95 -13.42
C ASP A 115 -12.90 16.63 -13.64
N ALA A 116 -13.32 15.40 -13.31
CA ALA A 116 -14.72 14.98 -13.40
C ALA A 116 -15.58 15.53 -12.24
N TYR A 117 -14.97 15.79 -11.10
CA TYR A 117 -15.65 16.25 -9.88
C TYR A 117 -14.99 17.52 -9.31
N PRO A 118 -15.02 18.67 -10.03
CA PRO A 118 -14.28 19.88 -9.67
C PRO A 118 -14.77 20.52 -8.34
N ASP A 119 -16.00 20.24 -7.95
CA ASP A 119 -16.58 20.75 -6.70
C ASP A 119 -16.22 19.89 -5.47
N TYR A 120 -15.49 18.79 -5.66
CA TYR A 120 -15.06 17.91 -4.56
C TYR A 120 -13.71 18.37 -4.03
N HIS A 121 -13.61 18.45 -2.71
CA HIS A 121 -12.37 18.79 -1.99
C HIS A 121 -11.86 17.55 -1.31
N ILE A 122 -11.02 16.79 -2.02
CA ILE A 122 -10.52 15.50 -1.57
C ILE A 122 -9.03 15.57 -1.29
N ASP A 123 -8.66 15.18 -0.08
CA ASP A 123 -7.28 14.96 0.31
C ASP A 123 -6.88 13.51 0.01
N PHE A 124 -5.96 13.31 -0.93
CA PHE A 124 -5.43 12.00 -1.27
C PHE A 124 -4.19 11.68 -0.46
N HIS A 125 -4.22 10.59 0.29
CA HIS A 125 -3.06 10.02 0.98
C HIS A 125 -2.59 8.78 0.22
N PHE A 126 -1.34 8.82 -0.26
CA PHE A 126 -0.78 7.76 -1.09
C PHE A 126 0.17 6.87 -0.31
N THR A 127 0.05 5.56 -0.51
CA THR A 127 1.00 4.56 -0.03
C THR A 127 1.43 3.65 -1.17
N VAL A 128 2.70 3.30 -1.20
CA VAL A 128 3.29 2.40 -2.21
C VAL A 128 3.82 1.16 -1.51
N GLY A 129 3.63 -0.01 -2.10
CA GLY A 129 4.13 -1.26 -1.54
C GLY A 129 3.95 -2.46 -2.46
N THR A 130 4.30 -3.64 -1.95
CA THR A 130 4.03 -4.90 -2.65
C THR A 130 2.54 -5.25 -2.59
N THR A 131 2.07 -6.15 -3.46
CA THR A 131 0.66 -6.60 -3.42
C THR A 131 0.30 -7.15 -2.04
N GLY A 132 1.17 -7.95 -1.43
CA GLY A 132 0.92 -8.53 -0.11
C GLY A 132 0.75 -7.48 0.98
N ASP A 133 1.67 -6.51 1.05
CA ASP A 133 1.65 -5.46 2.08
C ASP A 133 0.43 -4.56 1.99
N ILE A 134 0.11 -4.09 0.76
CA ILE A 134 -1.02 -3.17 0.58
C ILE A 134 -2.37 -3.86 0.75
N LEU A 135 -2.50 -5.16 0.41
CA LEU A 135 -3.72 -5.93 0.70
C LEU A 135 -3.85 -6.24 2.20
N ALA A 136 -2.73 -6.48 2.90
CA ALA A 136 -2.75 -6.59 4.36
C ALA A 136 -3.21 -5.27 5.00
N GLY A 137 -2.68 -4.14 4.55
CA GLY A 137 -3.12 -2.83 5.02
C GLY A 137 -4.58 -2.52 4.69
N LEU A 138 -5.10 -2.98 3.55
CA LEU A 138 -6.52 -2.88 3.21
C LEU A 138 -7.39 -3.65 4.21
N LYS A 139 -7.00 -4.86 4.60
CA LYS A 139 -7.71 -5.67 5.62
C LYS A 139 -7.65 -5.05 7.02
N GLU A 140 -6.64 -4.24 7.30
CA GLU A 140 -6.49 -3.50 8.55
C GLU A 140 -7.13 -2.10 8.50
N ASP A 141 -7.94 -1.81 7.46
CA ASP A 141 -8.60 -0.52 7.25
C ASP A 141 -7.64 0.69 7.18
N LYS A 142 -6.41 0.47 6.74
CA LYS A 142 -5.44 1.56 6.50
C LYS A 142 -5.69 2.28 5.19
N TYR A 143 -6.35 1.63 4.24
CA TYR A 143 -6.61 2.12 2.89
C TYR A 143 -8.06 1.90 2.50
N ASP A 144 -8.64 2.86 1.77
CA ASP A 144 -10.00 2.78 1.21
C ASP A 144 -10.01 2.00 -0.10
N ILE A 145 -8.98 2.23 -0.92
CA ILE A 145 -8.84 1.67 -2.27
C ILE A 145 -7.38 1.22 -2.47
N VAL A 146 -7.23 0.09 -3.13
CA VAL A 146 -5.90 -0.44 -3.49
C VAL A 146 -5.84 -0.77 -4.97
N PHE A 147 -4.76 -0.38 -5.65
CA PHE A 147 -4.43 -0.87 -6.99
C PHE A 147 -3.34 -1.94 -6.89
N SER A 148 -3.70 -3.19 -7.13
CA SER A 148 -2.82 -4.34 -6.91
C SER A 148 -2.87 -5.37 -8.04
N SER A 149 -2.02 -6.39 -7.92
CA SER A 149 -2.22 -7.66 -8.60
C SER A 149 -3.42 -8.39 -7.99
N TYR A 150 -4.00 -9.33 -8.74
CA TYR A 150 -4.90 -10.32 -8.16
C TYR A 150 -4.13 -11.22 -7.18
N GLN A 151 -4.75 -11.55 -6.06
CA GLN A 151 -4.21 -12.50 -5.10
C GLN A 151 -5.31 -13.51 -4.74
N GLU A 152 -5.01 -14.78 -4.91
CA GLU A 152 -5.92 -15.84 -4.50
C GLU A 152 -6.00 -15.95 -2.97
N GLY A 153 -7.11 -16.50 -2.48
CA GLY A 153 -7.28 -16.75 -1.05
C GLY A 153 -7.71 -15.53 -0.23
N GLU A 154 -8.16 -14.45 -0.88
CA GLU A 154 -8.65 -13.24 -0.23
C GLU A 154 -10.19 -13.13 -0.31
N PRO A 155 -10.95 -13.89 0.53
CA PRO A 155 -12.41 -13.98 0.42
C PRO A 155 -13.11 -12.66 0.76
N ASP A 156 -12.49 -11.79 1.57
CA ASP A 156 -13.05 -10.53 2.02
C ASP A 156 -12.75 -9.35 1.10
N ILE A 157 -11.91 -9.57 0.08
CA ILE A 157 -11.54 -8.53 -0.90
C ILE A 157 -12.34 -8.73 -2.19
N GLU A 158 -12.87 -7.63 -2.71
CA GLU A 158 -13.43 -7.55 -4.06
C GLU A 158 -12.36 -7.02 -5.01
N PHE A 159 -12.06 -7.78 -6.07
CA PHE A 159 -11.13 -7.37 -7.12
C PHE A 159 -11.89 -7.03 -8.38
N ARG A 160 -11.71 -5.82 -8.88
CA ARG A 160 -12.23 -5.36 -10.17
C ARG A 160 -11.06 -5.09 -11.11
N LYS A 161 -10.98 -5.82 -12.21
CA LYS A 161 -9.97 -5.60 -13.26
C LYS A 161 -10.10 -4.18 -13.83
N ILE A 162 -8.99 -3.45 -13.88
CA ILE A 162 -8.96 -2.06 -14.35
C ILE A 162 -8.08 -1.85 -15.57
N GLU A 163 -6.98 -2.61 -15.73
CA GLU A 163 -6.07 -2.47 -16.84
C GLU A 163 -5.32 -3.77 -17.13
N ASN A 164 -4.96 -3.99 -18.40
CA ASN A 164 -3.98 -5.01 -18.78
C ASN A 164 -2.59 -4.37 -18.76
N GLN A 165 -1.64 -5.03 -18.13
CA GLN A 165 -0.27 -4.56 -18.02
C GLN A 165 0.65 -5.35 -18.96
N LYS A 166 1.23 -4.67 -19.95
CA LYS A 166 2.20 -5.27 -20.86
C LYS A 166 3.49 -5.55 -20.11
N LEU A 167 4.04 -6.76 -20.29
CA LEU A 167 5.37 -7.13 -19.84
C LEU A 167 6.34 -7.11 -21.03
N VAL A 168 7.58 -6.81 -20.74
CA VAL A 168 8.70 -6.78 -21.70
C VAL A 168 9.93 -7.46 -21.10
N VAL A 169 10.85 -7.89 -21.94
CA VAL A 169 12.20 -8.21 -21.48
C VAL A 169 13.06 -6.96 -21.62
N ALA A 170 13.55 -6.44 -20.51
CA ALA A 170 14.51 -5.35 -20.48
C ALA A 170 15.92 -5.91 -20.52
N VAL A 171 16.75 -5.40 -21.44
CA VAL A 171 18.13 -5.81 -21.62
C VAL A 171 19.04 -4.57 -21.72
N PRO A 172 20.32 -4.64 -21.34
CA PRO A 172 21.28 -3.57 -21.63
C PRO A 172 21.28 -3.23 -23.12
N LYS A 173 21.55 -1.97 -23.46
CA LYS A 173 21.49 -1.51 -24.86
C LYS A 173 22.44 -2.27 -25.81
N ASP A 174 23.60 -2.69 -25.29
CA ASP A 174 24.60 -3.43 -26.01
C ASP A 174 24.49 -4.96 -25.86
N HIS A 175 23.39 -5.43 -25.31
CA HIS A 175 23.13 -6.85 -25.08
C HIS A 175 22.92 -7.59 -26.42
N PRO A 176 23.36 -8.86 -26.58
CA PRO A 176 23.15 -9.62 -27.81
C PRO A 176 21.69 -9.70 -28.27
N LEU A 177 20.76 -9.78 -27.34
CA LEU A 177 19.32 -9.80 -27.66
C LEU A 177 18.78 -8.44 -28.10
N ALA A 178 19.47 -7.32 -27.86
CA ALA A 178 18.99 -5.96 -28.15
C ALA A 178 18.77 -5.67 -29.63
N ILE A 179 19.33 -6.50 -30.52
CA ILE A 179 19.12 -6.39 -31.96
C ILE A 179 17.72 -6.79 -32.41
N HIS A 180 16.99 -7.53 -31.57
CA HIS A 180 15.65 -8.03 -31.86
C HIS A 180 14.56 -7.05 -31.36
N GLY A 181 13.38 -7.10 -31.97
CA GLY A 181 12.19 -6.38 -31.49
C GLY A 181 11.37 -7.20 -30.49
N SER A 182 11.48 -8.52 -30.56
CA SER A 182 10.81 -9.49 -29.69
C SER A 182 11.72 -10.64 -29.33
N VAL A 183 11.40 -11.38 -28.29
CA VAL A 183 12.19 -12.50 -27.79
C VAL A 183 11.26 -13.61 -27.25
N ASP A 184 11.66 -14.85 -27.49
CA ASP A 184 11.12 -16.02 -26.77
C ASP A 184 11.84 -16.11 -25.41
N LEU A 185 11.14 -16.34 -24.32
CA LEU A 185 11.75 -16.42 -23.00
C LEU A 185 12.79 -17.56 -22.91
N ARG A 186 12.72 -18.60 -23.76
CA ARG A 186 13.74 -19.63 -23.86
C ARG A 186 15.13 -19.07 -24.22
N ASP A 187 15.18 -18.01 -25.03
CA ASP A 187 16.43 -17.38 -25.43
C ASP A 187 17.05 -16.52 -24.32
N THR A 188 16.29 -16.23 -23.27
CA THR A 188 16.73 -15.42 -22.11
C THR A 188 17.44 -16.24 -21.03
N ILE A 189 17.29 -17.55 -21.03
CA ILE A 189 17.76 -18.48 -19.96
C ILE A 189 19.28 -18.47 -19.81
N ALA A 190 20.03 -18.23 -20.91
CA ALA A 190 21.48 -18.18 -20.86
C ALA A 190 22.04 -16.99 -20.07
N TYR A 191 21.20 -16.02 -19.72
CA TYR A 191 21.62 -14.77 -19.10
C TYR A 191 21.16 -14.67 -17.65
N PRO A 192 21.93 -14.00 -16.76
CA PRO A 192 21.50 -13.73 -15.41
C PRO A 192 20.22 -12.90 -15.39
N GLN A 193 19.25 -13.31 -14.57
CA GLN A 193 17.97 -12.60 -14.44
C GLN A 193 17.95 -11.74 -13.17
N ILE A 194 17.46 -10.52 -13.29
CA ILE A 194 17.04 -9.70 -12.17
C ILE A 194 15.54 -9.92 -12.01
N TYR A 195 15.13 -10.32 -10.82
CA TYR A 195 13.81 -10.86 -10.58
C TYR A 195 13.03 -10.06 -9.54
N PHE A 196 11.71 -10.18 -9.53
CA PHE A 196 10.91 -9.64 -8.45
C PHE A 196 10.98 -10.53 -7.21
N GLU A 197 10.95 -9.92 -6.03
CA GLU A 197 10.87 -10.63 -4.75
C GLU A 197 9.56 -11.41 -4.61
N LYS A 198 9.54 -12.41 -3.72
CA LYS A 198 8.40 -13.31 -3.52
C LYS A 198 7.12 -12.61 -3.06
N GLY A 199 7.22 -11.44 -2.40
CA GLY A 199 6.08 -10.60 -2.02
C GLY A 199 5.43 -9.83 -3.18
N SER A 200 6.09 -9.75 -4.32
CA SER A 200 5.57 -9.10 -5.51
C SER A 200 4.47 -9.94 -6.19
N GLY A 201 3.35 -9.33 -6.53
CA GLY A 201 2.31 -9.97 -7.33
C GLY A 201 2.70 -10.22 -8.80
N LEU A 202 3.87 -9.77 -9.24
CA LEU A 202 4.46 -10.11 -10.54
C LEU A 202 5.25 -11.41 -10.51
N ARG A 203 5.83 -11.76 -9.36
CA ARG A 203 6.65 -12.96 -9.22
C ARG A 203 5.92 -14.24 -9.65
N PRO A 204 4.70 -14.54 -9.19
CA PRO A 204 3.96 -15.74 -9.62
C PRO A 204 3.68 -15.75 -11.13
N VAL A 205 3.38 -14.60 -11.72
CA VAL A 205 3.10 -14.49 -13.16
C VAL A 205 4.35 -14.83 -13.98
N ILE A 206 5.51 -14.28 -13.60
CA ILE A 206 6.77 -14.54 -14.29
C ILE A 206 7.22 -15.99 -14.07
N ASP A 207 7.10 -16.51 -12.85
CA ASP A 207 7.40 -17.91 -12.56
C ASP A 207 6.56 -18.84 -13.45
N GLN A 208 5.25 -18.61 -13.55
CA GLN A 208 4.36 -19.39 -14.43
C GLN A 208 4.80 -19.32 -15.90
N MET A 209 5.20 -18.14 -16.39
CA MET A 209 5.68 -17.99 -17.78
C MET A 209 6.91 -18.86 -18.05
N PHE A 210 7.84 -18.97 -17.10
CA PHE A 210 9.01 -19.83 -17.24
C PHE A 210 8.66 -21.31 -17.03
N GLU A 211 7.71 -21.65 -16.16
CA GLU A 211 7.20 -23.01 -15.98
C GLU A 211 6.52 -23.54 -17.24
N GLU A 212 5.73 -22.73 -17.94
CA GLU A 212 5.07 -23.11 -19.20
C GLU A 212 6.06 -23.53 -20.30
N ILE A 213 7.25 -22.97 -20.29
CA ILE A 213 8.33 -23.36 -21.23
C ILE A 213 9.30 -24.39 -20.65
N ASN A 214 9.01 -24.94 -19.46
CA ASN A 214 9.87 -25.88 -18.73
C ASN A 214 11.30 -25.37 -18.54
N GLN A 215 11.45 -24.08 -18.18
CA GLN A 215 12.75 -23.45 -17.96
C GLN A 215 12.76 -22.76 -16.60
N PHE A 216 13.95 -22.71 -15.99
CA PHE A 216 14.17 -22.06 -14.70
C PHE A 216 15.34 -21.10 -14.82
N PRO A 217 15.11 -19.78 -14.82
CA PRO A 217 16.17 -18.82 -15.00
C PRO A 217 17.11 -18.77 -13.79
N LYS A 218 18.38 -18.45 -14.05
CA LYS A 218 19.34 -18.16 -12.99
C LYS A 218 19.08 -16.76 -12.45
N VAL A 219 18.44 -16.69 -11.28
CA VAL A 219 18.20 -15.42 -10.56
C VAL A 219 19.52 -14.96 -9.98
N ALA A 220 19.95 -13.76 -10.39
CA ALA A 220 21.16 -13.10 -9.90
C ALA A 220 20.86 -12.09 -8.79
N PHE A 221 19.75 -11.37 -8.90
CA PHE A 221 19.29 -10.38 -7.94
C PHE A 221 17.78 -10.44 -7.81
N GLU A 222 17.26 -10.14 -6.63
CA GLU A 222 15.83 -9.97 -6.37
C GLU A 222 15.57 -8.54 -5.92
N MET A 223 14.48 -7.92 -6.41
CA MET A 223 14.11 -6.53 -6.16
C MET A 223 12.60 -6.39 -5.98
N GLU A 224 12.19 -5.44 -5.16
CA GLU A 224 10.76 -5.09 -5.00
C GLU A 224 10.29 -4.10 -6.07
N GLU A 225 11.15 -3.12 -6.39
CA GLU A 225 10.80 -1.95 -7.18
C GLU A 225 11.35 -2.05 -8.60
N ASP A 226 10.45 -1.87 -9.56
CA ASP A 226 10.73 -1.96 -11.01
C ASP A 226 11.68 -0.88 -11.54
N SER A 227 11.66 0.34 -11.00
CA SER A 227 12.61 1.38 -11.45
C SER A 227 14.05 1.08 -11.02
N SER A 228 14.24 0.54 -9.83
CA SER A 228 15.54 0.07 -9.33
C SER A 228 16.03 -1.15 -10.12
N MET A 229 15.11 -2.09 -10.43
CA MET A 229 15.40 -3.23 -11.31
C MET A 229 15.88 -2.76 -12.70
N ALA A 230 15.17 -1.81 -13.31
CA ALA A 230 15.55 -1.22 -14.59
C ALA A 230 16.93 -0.55 -14.55
N GLY A 231 17.25 0.11 -13.43
CA GLY A 231 18.57 0.69 -13.18
C GLY A 231 19.69 -0.36 -13.21
N LEU A 232 19.49 -1.51 -12.55
CA LEU A 232 20.45 -2.63 -12.58
C LEU A 232 20.60 -3.20 -13.99
N VAL A 233 19.50 -3.37 -14.73
CA VAL A 233 19.55 -3.80 -16.14
C VAL A 233 20.39 -2.82 -16.97
N ALA A 234 20.15 -1.52 -16.84
CA ALA A 234 20.87 -0.49 -17.60
C ALA A 234 22.39 -0.47 -17.31
N GLN A 235 22.81 -0.95 -16.13
CA GLN A 235 24.22 -1.10 -15.74
C GLN A 235 24.81 -2.48 -16.09
N GLY A 236 24.05 -3.37 -16.77
CA GLY A 236 24.56 -4.65 -17.24
C GLY A 236 24.64 -5.75 -16.18
N PHE A 237 23.96 -5.64 -15.04
CA PHE A 237 23.94 -6.68 -14.01
C PHE A 237 23.13 -7.94 -14.40
N GLY A 238 22.33 -7.84 -15.45
CA GLY A 238 21.49 -8.91 -15.97
C GLY A 238 20.38 -8.37 -16.85
N ILE A 239 19.42 -9.22 -17.15
CA ILE A 239 18.19 -8.88 -17.88
C ILE A 239 16.97 -9.10 -16.99
N ALA A 240 15.82 -8.54 -17.32
CA ALA A 240 14.62 -8.68 -16.50
C ALA A 240 13.34 -8.80 -17.33
N VAL A 241 12.43 -9.67 -16.91
CA VAL A 241 11.02 -9.62 -17.32
C VAL A 241 10.32 -8.64 -16.39
N MET A 242 9.76 -7.57 -16.94
CA MET A 242 9.18 -6.51 -16.13
C MET A 242 8.07 -5.75 -16.88
N PRO A 243 7.24 -4.95 -16.20
CA PRO A 243 6.25 -4.09 -16.85
C PRO A 243 6.88 -3.06 -17.78
N ASP A 244 6.19 -2.77 -18.91
CA ASP A 244 6.56 -1.68 -19.81
C ASP A 244 6.17 -0.33 -19.18
N ILE A 245 7.07 0.22 -18.37
CA ILE A 245 6.87 1.47 -17.63
C ILE A 245 7.62 2.64 -18.27
N PRO A 246 7.14 3.88 -18.13
CA PRO A 246 7.69 5.05 -18.84
C PRO A 246 9.17 5.28 -18.60
N ILE A 247 9.69 4.99 -17.42
CA ILE A 247 11.09 5.22 -17.06
C ILE A 247 12.08 4.43 -17.93
N LEU A 248 11.66 3.27 -18.47
CA LEU A 248 12.53 2.44 -19.32
C LEU A 248 13.05 3.19 -20.53
N LYS A 249 12.25 4.14 -21.06
CA LYS A 249 12.64 4.97 -22.21
C LYS A 249 13.75 5.96 -21.92
N SER A 250 13.98 6.30 -20.65
CA SER A 250 15.02 7.25 -20.21
C SER A 250 16.34 6.59 -19.82
N LEU A 251 16.34 5.26 -19.67
CA LEU A 251 17.49 4.48 -19.25
C LEU A 251 18.27 3.92 -20.46
N ASN A 252 19.54 3.59 -20.24
CA ASN A 252 20.39 2.99 -21.27
C ASN A 252 20.13 1.48 -21.42
N LEU A 253 18.90 1.12 -21.77
CA LEU A 253 18.46 -0.24 -22.00
C LEU A 253 17.58 -0.34 -23.26
N LYS A 254 17.27 -1.56 -23.66
CA LYS A 254 16.32 -1.90 -24.72
C LYS A 254 15.21 -2.76 -24.16
N THR A 255 13.98 -2.52 -24.59
CA THR A 255 12.82 -3.38 -24.28
C THR A 255 12.49 -4.26 -25.48
N LEU A 256 12.22 -5.53 -25.22
CA LEU A 256 11.85 -6.53 -26.22
C LEU A 256 10.46 -7.05 -25.90
N GLU A 257 9.62 -7.20 -26.91
CA GLU A 257 8.32 -7.85 -26.73
C GLU A 257 8.48 -9.33 -26.44
N ILE A 258 7.66 -9.88 -25.57
CA ILE A 258 7.66 -11.33 -25.29
C ILE A 258 6.80 -12.01 -26.35
N SER A 259 7.41 -12.81 -27.21
CA SER A 259 6.72 -13.54 -28.27
C SER A 259 6.18 -14.88 -27.78
N HIS A 260 6.81 -15.48 -26.78
CA HIS A 260 6.44 -16.75 -26.15
C HIS A 260 7.03 -16.84 -24.73
N PRO A 261 6.30 -17.36 -23.73
CA PRO A 261 4.91 -17.86 -23.81
C PRO A 261 3.88 -16.72 -23.93
N VAL A 262 2.64 -17.09 -24.23
CA VAL A 262 1.50 -16.17 -24.13
C VAL A 262 1.18 -15.97 -22.66
N TYR A 263 1.02 -14.74 -22.23
CA TYR A 263 0.73 -14.41 -20.83
C TYR A 263 -0.44 -13.45 -20.71
N GLU A 264 -1.08 -13.45 -19.57
CA GLU A 264 -2.04 -12.42 -19.19
C GLU A 264 -1.57 -11.77 -17.87
N ARG A 265 -1.46 -10.46 -17.90
CA ARG A 265 -1.14 -9.67 -16.71
C ARG A 265 -2.15 -8.53 -16.60
N SER A 266 -2.84 -8.49 -15.47
CA SER A 266 -3.84 -7.46 -15.20
C SER A 266 -3.60 -6.82 -13.85
N VAL A 267 -4.01 -5.56 -13.73
CA VAL A 267 -4.06 -4.82 -12.47
C VAL A 267 -5.52 -4.65 -12.07
N TYR A 268 -5.75 -4.67 -10.78
CA TYR A 268 -7.07 -4.65 -10.18
C TYR A 268 -7.21 -3.50 -9.20
N LEU A 269 -8.39 -2.93 -9.16
CA LEU A 269 -8.88 -2.16 -8.05
C LEU A 269 -9.39 -3.16 -7.00
N ALA A 270 -8.89 -3.06 -5.79
CA ALA A 270 -9.28 -3.90 -4.68
C ALA A 270 -9.91 -3.06 -3.56
N THR A 271 -11.03 -3.55 -3.01
CA THR A 271 -11.73 -2.97 -1.87
C THR A 271 -12.22 -4.08 -0.95
N LEU A 272 -12.49 -3.77 0.31
CA LEU A 272 -13.10 -4.75 1.22
C LEU A 272 -14.57 -4.96 0.86
N LYS A 273 -14.99 -6.23 0.79
CA LYS A 273 -16.41 -6.59 0.71
C LYS A 273 -17.10 -6.16 2.01
N LYS A 274 -18.34 -5.71 1.91
CA LYS A 274 -19.17 -5.29 3.05
C LYS A 274 -18.58 -4.16 3.90
N HIS A 275 -17.49 -3.55 3.47
CA HIS A 275 -16.98 -2.34 4.08
C HIS A 275 -17.67 -1.13 3.47
N TYR A 276 -17.99 -0.15 4.32
CA TYR A 276 -18.59 1.09 3.84
C TYR A 276 -17.50 1.95 3.21
N LEU A 277 -17.64 2.21 1.92
CA LEU A 277 -16.87 3.24 1.26
C LEU A 277 -17.65 4.55 1.30
N SER A 278 -16.97 5.66 1.60
CA SER A 278 -17.58 6.99 1.54
C SER A 278 -18.06 7.30 0.12
N PRO A 279 -19.08 8.16 -0.06
CA PRO A 279 -19.54 8.55 -1.40
C PRO A 279 -18.45 9.09 -2.31
N VAL A 280 -17.43 9.72 -1.73
CA VAL A 280 -16.27 10.23 -2.49
C VAL A 280 -15.34 9.13 -2.92
#